data_cbda2c4a0214ab308f916d3ca57ca55e
#
_entry.id   cbda2c4a0214ab308f916d3ca57ca55e
#
_cell.length_a   1.000
_cell.length_b   1.000
_cell.length_c   1.000
_cell.angle_alpha   90.00
_cell.angle_beta   90.00
_cell.angle_gamma   90.00
#
_symmetry.space_group_name_H-M   'P 1'
#
loop_
_entity.id
_entity.type
_entity.pdbx_description
1 polymer ?
#
loop_
_entity_poly.entity_id
_entity_poly.type
_entity_poly.pdbx_seq_one_letter_code
_entity_poly.pdbx_strand_id
1 'polypeptide(L)'
;MANTLNNPTLGFQSFSRAEGGSPTAGMTPVWIASTDAGFLFRGDPVVTSTSPGTNNSGAYITSVNSVSFSAGFLCRGIFQGCYQYQPITGRVVWSNAYLGSVSGSTGDVKAYIIDDPDEQYIVQASTKGTITSSMIGLNIGITFNTTTGNQTYGYSNVTVESTSVLANSSMPFRLVDFYSAYAPGGGATGNVGFNSSVSGGIINGLDNNNPANIVVVRLNNCDRLSLTARST
;
A
#
# COMPACT_ATOMS: atom_id res chain seq x y z
N MET A 1 13.33 -21.88 -7.00
CA MET A 1 12.28 -22.01 -5.96
C MET A 1 11.24 -20.97 -6.28
N ALA A 2 9.99 -21.37 -6.45
CA ALA A 2 8.91 -20.43 -6.65
C ALA A 2 8.90 -19.42 -5.48
N ASN A 3 8.69 -18.17 -5.79
CA ASN A 3 8.49 -17.12 -4.78
C ASN A 3 7.13 -17.37 -4.13
N THR A 4 7.07 -18.37 -3.28
CA THR A 4 5.87 -18.69 -2.54
C THR A 4 5.66 -17.62 -1.50
N LEU A 5 4.48 -17.05 -1.47
CA LEU A 5 4.00 -16.09 -0.47
C LEU A 5 3.98 -16.68 0.96
N ASN A 6 5.07 -17.25 1.40
CA ASN A 6 5.22 -17.64 2.79
C ASN A 6 5.72 -16.50 3.67
N ASN A 7 5.97 -15.33 3.05
CA ASN A 7 6.37 -14.16 3.81
C ASN A 7 5.20 -13.18 3.87
N PRO A 8 4.93 -12.60 5.04
CA PRO A 8 3.93 -11.57 5.16
C PRO A 8 4.27 -10.45 4.19
N THR A 9 3.36 -10.14 3.31
CA THR A 9 3.46 -8.96 2.48
C THR A 9 3.60 -7.75 3.39
N LEU A 10 4.43 -6.80 3.00
CA LEU A 10 4.67 -5.59 3.79
C LEU A 10 3.75 -4.42 3.38
N GLY A 11 2.80 -4.68 2.45
CA GLY A 11 1.99 -3.64 1.85
C GLY A 11 2.82 -2.66 1.01
N PHE A 12 2.36 -1.44 0.91
CA PHE A 12 3.05 -0.38 0.17
C PHE A 12 4.16 0.23 1.03
N GLN A 13 5.41 0.14 0.55
CA GLN A 13 6.57 0.74 1.20
C GLN A 13 7.10 1.89 0.35
N SER A 14 7.28 3.05 0.94
CA SER A 14 7.90 4.21 0.28
C SER A 14 9.31 3.86 -0.20
N PHE A 15 9.62 4.17 -1.44
CA PHE A 15 10.85 3.75 -2.11
C PHE A 15 11.65 4.92 -2.67
N SER A 16 11.04 5.75 -3.51
CA SER A 16 11.69 6.86 -4.19
C SER A 16 10.65 7.88 -4.65
N ARG A 17 11.11 8.97 -5.23
CA ARG A 17 10.25 9.91 -5.94
C ARG A 17 10.35 9.71 -7.45
N ALA A 18 9.28 10.01 -8.18
CA ALA A 18 9.22 9.90 -9.64
C ALA A 18 10.32 10.72 -10.35
N GLU A 19 10.76 11.79 -9.72
CA GLU A 19 11.83 12.66 -10.22
C GLU A 19 13.25 12.17 -9.85
N GLY A 20 13.39 10.97 -9.29
CA GLY A 20 14.66 10.37 -8.93
C GLY A 20 15.27 10.85 -7.60
N GLY A 21 14.51 11.52 -6.77
CA GLY A 21 14.91 11.91 -5.42
C GLY A 21 14.71 10.83 -4.37
N SER A 22 15.33 10.99 -3.22
CA SER A 22 15.02 10.17 -2.05
C SER A 22 13.56 10.36 -1.62
N PRO A 23 12.90 9.32 -1.06
CA PRO A 23 11.58 9.46 -0.52
C PRO A 23 11.59 10.54 0.57
N THR A 24 10.66 11.46 0.50
CA THR A 24 10.58 12.54 1.49
C THR A 24 9.93 12.05 2.78
N ALA A 25 9.19 10.94 2.72
CA ALA A 25 8.39 10.41 3.81
C ALA A 25 7.56 11.50 4.52
N GLY A 26 7.17 12.52 3.78
CA GLY A 26 6.31 13.60 4.27
C GLY A 26 4.96 13.04 4.65
N MET A 27 4.65 13.05 5.95
CA MET A 27 3.41 12.50 6.47
C MET A 27 2.37 13.60 6.65
N THR A 28 1.23 13.44 6.00
CA THR A 28 0.06 14.30 6.19
C THR A 28 -0.77 13.80 7.37
N PRO A 29 -1.05 14.64 8.38
CA PRO A 29 -1.91 14.26 9.49
C PRO A 29 -3.37 14.22 9.02
N VAL A 30 -4.06 13.17 9.42
CA VAL A 30 -5.49 12.91 9.16
C VAL A 30 -6.15 12.31 10.39
N TRP A 31 -7.45 12.11 10.36
CA TRP A 31 -8.20 11.55 11.47
C TRP A 31 -8.88 10.23 11.09
N ILE A 32 -9.01 9.35 12.06
CA ILE A 32 -9.87 8.17 12.00
C ILE A 32 -10.98 8.39 13.01
N ALA A 33 -12.23 8.24 12.58
CA ALA A 33 -13.37 8.43 13.45
C ALA A 33 -13.36 7.39 14.58
N SER A 34 -13.75 7.82 15.78
CA SER A 34 -13.85 6.91 16.96
C SER A 34 -14.86 5.78 16.75
N THR A 35 -15.78 5.95 15.80
CA THR A 35 -16.77 4.94 15.41
C THR A 35 -16.33 4.02 14.30
N ASP A 36 -15.14 4.25 13.70
CA ASP A 36 -14.60 3.40 12.64
C ASP A 36 -14.14 2.06 13.25
N ALA A 37 -14.80 0.98 12.83
CA ALA A 37 -14.47 -0.38 13.26
C ALA A 37 -13.47 -1.08 12.32
N GLY A 38 -13.03 -0.41 11.25
CA GLY A 38 -12.08 -0.95 10.29
C GLY A 38 -10.69 -1.11 10.88
N PHE A 39 -9.93 -2.06 10.37
CA PHE A 39 -8.51 -2.19 10.69
C PHE A 39 -7.67 -1.50 9.64
N LEU A 40 -6.60 -0.83 10.06
CA LEU A 40 -5.60 -0.25 9.18
C LEU A 40 -4.22 -0.67 9.64
N PHE A 41 -3.38 -1.05 8.69
CA PHE A 41 -2.01 -1.47 8.93
C PHE A 41 -1.06 -0.60 8.13
N ARG A 42 0.15 -0.41 8.63
CA ARG A 42 1.18 0.31 7.90
C ARG A 42 1.39 -0.30 6.51
N GLY A 43 1.27 0.55 5.48
CA GLY A 43 1.30 0.13 4.09
C GLY A 43 -0.07 -0.12 3.46
N ASP A 44 -1.18 0.10 4.19
CA ASP A 44 -2.51 0.04 3.60
C ASP A 44 -2.82 1.31 2.81
N PRO A 45 -3.37 1.19 1.59
CA PRO A 45 -4.02 2.32 0.95
C PRO A 45 -5.32 2.68 1.69
N VAL A 46 -5.60 3.96 1.78
CA VAL A 46 -6.80 4.49 2.47
C VAL A 46 -7.60 5.40 1.55
N VAL A 47 -8.86 5.54 1.87
CA VAL A 47 -9.78 6.47 1.22
C VAL A 47 -10.26 7.52 2.21
N THR A 48 -10.71 8.66 1.69
CA THR A 48 -11.35 9.67 2.51
C THR A 48 -12.69 9.15 3.01
N SER A 49 -12.93 9.20 4.31
CA SER A 49 -14.20 8.75 4.91
C SER A 49 -15.35 9.67 4.52
N THR A 50 -16.51 9.07 4.22
CA THR A 50 -17.78 9.81 4.03
C THR A 50 -18.49 10.10 5.36
N SER A 51 -18.08 9.41 6.42
CA SER A 51 -18.62 9.56 7.76
C SER A 51 -17.56 10.20 8.65
N PRO A 52 -17.41 11.52 8.62
CA PRO A 52 -16.45 12.19 9.48
C PRO A 52 -16.87 12.03 10.94
N GLY A 53 -15.88 11.95 11.82
CA GLY A 53 -16.12 12.07 13.26
C GLY A 53 -16.59 13.48 13.62
N THR A 54 -17.05 13.63 14.82
CA THR A 54 -17.66 14.89 15.30
C THR A 54 -16.68 15.82 16.04
N ASN A 55 -15.47 15.34 16.32
CA ASN A 55 -14.60 15.98 17.29
C ASN A 55 -13.50 16.85 16.69
N ASN A 56 -13.24 16.75 15.39
CA ASN A 56 -12.16 17.49 14.75
C ASN A 56 -12.55 18.04 13.38
N SER A 57 -12.00 19.20 13.07
CA SER A 57 -12.09 19.77 11.73
C SER A 57 -10.89 19.31 10.91
N GLY A 58 -11.04 18.30 10.08
CA GLY A 58 -9.95 17.80 9.24
C GLY A 58 -10.40 16.66 8.33
N ALA A 59 -9.49 16.16 7.53
CA ALA A 59 -9.78 15.03 6.65
C ALA A 59 -9.83 13.73 7.47
N TYR A 60 -10.93 13.00 7.31
CA TYR A 60 -11.09 11.67 7.88
C TYR A 60 -10.80 10.60 6.84
N ILE A 61 -10.16 9.54 7.27
CA ILE A 61 -9.84 8.37 6.45
C ILE A 61 -10.51 7.12 7.00
N THR A 62 -10.69 6.15 6.13
CA THR A 62 -11.14 4.79 6.49
C THR A 62 -10.42 3.76 5.62
N SER A 63 -10.53 2.48 6.00
CA SER A 63 -9.97 1.37 5.25
C SER A 63 -10.69 1.16 3.92
N VAL A 64 -9.99 0.63 2.93
CA VAL A 64 -10.56 0.21 1.64
C VAL A 64 -11.19 -1.17 1.69
N ASN A 65 -11.23 -1.84 2.84
CA ASN A 65 -11.75 -3.20 2.98
C ASN A 65 -13.22 -3.38 2.57
N SER A 66 -13.99 -2.29 2.55
CA SER A 66 -15.40 -2.30 2.14
C SER A 66 -15.61 -1.92 0.69
N VAL A 67 -14.57 -1.57 -0.05
CA VAL A 67 -14.66 -1.11 -1.43
C VAL A 67 -14.36 -2.26 -2.39
N SER A 68 -15.15 -2.41 -3.45
CA SER A 68 -14.89 -3.41 -4.49
C SER A 68 -13.62 -3.04 -5.26
N PHE A 69 -12.62 -3.92 -5.22
CA PHE A 69 -11.27 -3.68 -5.75
C PHE A 69 -11.16 -3.71 -7.28
N SER A 70 -12.19 -4.19 -7.95
CA SER A 70 -12.24 -4.25 -9.42
C SER A 70 -12.68 -2.93 -10.07
N ALA A 71 -13.31 -2.05 -9.29
CA ALA A 71 -13.64 -0.70 -9.73
C ALA A 71 -12.64 0.27 -9.10
N GLY A 72 -12.10 1.18 -9.87
CA GLY A 72 -11.18 2.19 -9.37
C GLY A 72 -11.77 2.93 -8.18
N PHE A 73 -10.97 3.15 -7.16
CA PHE A 73 -11.30 3.99 -6.03
C PHE A 73 -10.36 5.19 -5.96
N LEU A 74 -10.83 6.25 -5.34
CA LEU A 74 -10.04 7.45 -5.16
C LEU A 74 -9.17 7.27 -3.91
N CYS A 75 -7.89 6.95 -4.13
CA CYS A 75 -6.95 6.74 -3.05
C CYS A 75 -6.62 8.07 -2.36
N ARG A 76 -6.72 8.12 -1.02
CA ARG A 76 -6.29 9.29 -0.26
C ARG A 76 -4.79 9.28 0.01
N GLY A 77 -4.20 8.12 0.18
CA GLY A 77 -2.78 7.94 0.48
C GLY A 77 -2.49 6.57 1.07
N ILE A 78 -1.27 6.39 1.56
CA ILE A 78 -0.79 5.16 2.20
C ILE A 78 -0.62 5.38 3.70
N PHE A 79 -1.30 4.59 4.51
CA PHE A 79 -1.27 4.66 5.96
C PHE A 79 0.10 4.29 6.51
N GLN A 80 0.61 5.12 7.44
CA GLN A 80 1.93 4.94 8.05
C GLN A 80 1.86 4.61 9.54
N GLY A 81 0.76 4.94 10.18
CA GLY A 81 0.55 4.70 11.61
C GLY A 81 -0.35 5.76 12.23
N CYS A 82 -0.62 5.59 13.52
CA CYS A 82 -1.49 6.48 14.27
C CYS A 82 -1.06 6.58 15.73
N TYR A 83 -1.59 7.59 16.40
CA TYR A 83 -1.51 7.70 17.86
C TYR A 83 -2.74 7.07 18.48
N GLN A 84 -2.58 5.89 19.06
CA GLN A 84 -3.68 5.12 19.65
C GLN A 84 -3.59 5.14 21.18
N TYR A 85 -4.75 5.24 21.82
CA TYR A 85 -4.86 5.09 23.27
C TYR A 85 -4.66 3.62 23.66
N GLN A 86 -3.79 3.37 24.63
CA GLN A 86 -3.53 2.05 25.16
C GLN A 86 -4.19 1.93 26.54
N PRO A 87 -5.29 1.16 26.67
CA PRO A 87 -6.07 1.11 27.92
C PRO A 87 -5.29 0.62 29.14
N ILE A 88 -4.35 -0.33 28.92
CA ILE A 88 -3.54 -0.94 30.00
C ILE A 88 -2.62 0.10 30.66
N THR A 89 -2.06 1.01 29.88
CA THR A 89 -1.10 2.00 30.39
C THR A 89 -1.71 3.38 30.59
N GLY A 90 -2.93 3.63 30.09
CA GLY A 90 -3.58 4.93 30.11
C GLY A 90 -2.88 5.99 29.24
N ARG A 91 -2.05 5.58 28.31
CA ARG A 91 -1.21 6.49 27.51
C ARG A 91 -1.58 6.42 26.03
N VAL A 92 -1.32 7.53 25.34
CA VAL A 92 -1.37 7.57 23.88
C VAL A 92 0.02 7.21 23.37
N VAL A 93 0.09 6.17 22.54
CA VAL A 93 1.34 5.64 21.98
C VAL A 93 1.24 5.58 20.46
N TRP A 94 2.38 5.68 19.79
CA TRP A 94 2.47 5.43 18.37
C TRP A 94 2.24 3.94 18.08
N SER A 95 1.41 3.66 17.08
CA SER A 95 1.15 2.31 16.59
C SER A 95 1.24 2.26 15.06
N ASN A 96 1.81 1.20 14.53
CA ASN A 96 1.83 0.91 13.09
C ASN A 96 0.47 0.39 12.60
N ALA A 97 -0.44 0.08 13.50
CA ALA A 97 -1.77 -0.41 13.17
C ALA A 97 -2.84 0.34 13.95
N TYR A 98 -3.98 0.54 13.31
CA TYR A 98 -5.23 0.88 13.95
C TYR A 98 -6.11 -0.37 13.98
N LEU A 99 -6.45 -0.84 15.15
CA LEU A 99 -7.17 -2.09 15.37
C LEU A 99 -8.67 -1.87 15.69
N GLY A 100 -9.24 -0.83 15.11
CA GLY A 100 -10.63 -0.46 15.36
C GLY A 100 -10.79 0.39 16.63
N SER A 101 -12.04 0.69 16.98
CA SER A 101 -12.34 1.44 18.18
C SER A 101 -11.93 0.65 19.43
N VAL A 102 -11.04 1.24 20.22
CA VAL A 102 -10.58 0.62 21.47
C VAL A 102 -11.54 1.01 22.59
N SER A 103 -12.02 0.03 23.34
CA SER A 103 -12.84 0.26 24.51
C SER A 103 -12.13 1.22 25.50
N GLY A 104 -12.78 2.33 25.83
CA GLY A 104 -12.20 3.36 26.69
C GLY A 104 -11.56 4.54 25.92
N SER A 105 -11.41 4.47 24.60
CA SER A 105 -11.09 5.64 23.78
C SER A 105 -12.38 6.37 23.43
N THR A 106 -12.50 7.62 23.85
CA THR A 106 -13.68 8.46 23.59
C THR A 106 -13.50 9.46 22.46
N GLY A 107 -12.36 9.44 21.82
CA GLY A 107 -12.01 10.44 20.79
C GLY A 107 -11.50 9.84 19.49
N ASP A 108 -11.51 10.67 18.46
CA ASP A 108 -10.96 10.35 17.16
C ASP A 108 -9.44 10.13 17.25
N VAL A 109 -8.94 9.27 16.40
CA VAL A 109 -7.53 8.88 16.38
C VAL A 109 -6.77 9.70 15.35
N LYS A 110 -5.68 10.33 15.76
CA LYS A 110 -4.79 11.04 14.84
C LYS A 110 -3.89 10.05 14.12
N ALA A 111 -4.02 10.01 12.81
CA ALA A 111 -3.29 9.14 11.91
C ALA A 111 -2.39 9.92 10.96
N TYR A 112 -1.50 9.21 10.29
CA TYR A 112 -0.56 9.78 9.34
C TYR A 112 -0.53 8.94 8.07
N ILE A 113 -0.56 9.63 6.94
CA ILE A 113 -0.51 9.03 5.61
C ILE A 113 0.57 9.69 4.76
N ILE A 114 1.09 8.96 3.78
CA ILE A 114 1.84 9.55 2.67
C ILE A 114 0.85 9.70 1.52
N ASP A 115 0.60 10.92 1.10
CA ASP A 115 -0.36 11.28 0.05
C ASP A 115 0.27 12.07 -1.11
N ASP A 116 1.60 12.04 -1.20
CA ASP A 116 2.34 12.65 -2.31
C ASP A 116 2.14 11.80 -3.57
N PRO A 117 1.55 12.36 -4.66
CA PRO A 117 1.34 11.61 -5.90
C PRO A 117 2.63 11.26 -6.64
N ASP A 118 3.74 11.97 -6.35
CA ASP A 118 5.05 11.70 -6.95
C ASP A 118 5.85 10.66 -6.17
N GLU A 119 5.36 10.23 -5.02
CA GLU A 119 5.97 9.16 -4.25
C GLU A 119 5.76 7.81 -4.95
N GLN A 120 6.83 7.04 -5.05
CA GLN A 120 6.83 5.68 -5.57
C GLN A 120 6.90 4.68 -4.42
N TYR A 121 6.18 3.60 -4.57
CA TYR A 121 6.07 2.56 -3.57
C TYR A 121 6.50 1.21 -4.13
N ILE A 122 7.19 0.44 -3.30
CA ILE A 122 7.43 -0.98 -3.55
C ILE A 122 6.25 -1.75 -2.97
N VAL A 123 5.71 -2.68 -3.76
CA VAL A 123 4.63 -3.56 -3.33
C VAL A 123 4.71 -4.90 -4.05
N GLN A 124 4.23 -5.95 -3.41
CA GLN A 124 4.15 -7.26 -4.02
C GLN A 124 2.89 -7.40 -4.87
N ALA A 125 3.00 -8.07 -6.01
CA ALA A 125 1.85 -8.45 -6.82
C ALA A 125 1.15 -9.69 -6.24
N SER A 126 -0.13 -9.83 -6.53
CA SER A 126 -0.90 -11.01 -6.13
C SER A 126 -0.43 -12.28 -6.84
N THR A 127 -0.77 -13.44 -6.28
CA THR A 127 -0.48 -14.74 -6.87
C THR A 127 -1.42 -15.15 -8.00
N LYS A 128 -2.42 -14.34 -8.32
CA LYS A 128 -3.45 -14.68 -9.31
C LYS A 128 -2.97 -14.61 -10.76
N GLY A 129 -1.85 -13.95 -11.01
CA GLY A 129 -1.28 -13.83 -12.34
C GLY A 129 0.13 -13.23 -12.30
N THR A 130 0.82 -13.30 -13.42
CA THR A 130 2.16 -12.75 -13.58
C THR A 130 2.10 -11.36 -14.19
N ILE A 131 2.78 -10.39 -13.59
CA ILE A 131 3.01 -9.09 -14.21
C ILE A 131 4.18 -9.21 -15.17
N THR A 132 3.98 -8.75 -16.40
CA THR A 132 5.00 -8.78 -17.46
C THR A 132 5.50 -7.38 -17.79
N SER A 133 6.63 -7.28 -18.46
CA SER A 133 7.23 -5.99 -18.87
C SER A 133 6.31 -5.16 -19.77
N SER A 134 5.44 -5.82 -20.55
CA SER A 134 4.46 -5.11 -21.40
C SER A 134 3.36 -4.39 -20.61
N MET A 135 3.22 -4.69 -19.32
CA MET A 135 2.24 -4.06 -18.43
C MET A 135 2.78 -2.78 -17.76
N ILE A 136 4.07 -2.50 -17.88
CA ILE A 136 4.66 -1.26 -17.38
C ILE A 136 3.98 -0.06 -18.06
N GLY A 137 3.63 0.93 -17.24
CA GLY A 137 2.89 2.11 -17.69
C GLY A 137 1.37 1.97 -17.64
N LEU A 138 0.83 0.77 -17.45
CA LEU A 138 -0.60 0.53 -17.23
C LEU A 138 -1.00 0.78 -15.77
N ASN A 139 -2.30 0.89 -15.55
CA ASN A 139 -2.86 1.09 -14.22
C ASN A 139 -3.28 -0.22 -13.58
N ILE A 140 -3.23 -0.29 -12.26
CA ILE A 140 -3.42 -1.52 -11.51
C ILE A 140 -4.24 -1.25 -10.23
N GLY A 141 -5.11 -2.22 -9.90
CA GLY A 141 -5.86 -2.24 -8.65
C GLY A 141 -5.09 -2.94 -7.52
N ILE A 142 -5.78 -3.14 -6.42
CA ILE A 142 -5.23 -3.85 -5.26
C ILE A 142 -6.08 -5.06 -4.90
N THR A 143 -5.49 -5.96 -4.15
CA THR A 143 -6.19 -7.05 -3.48
C THR A 143 -5.58 -7.32 -2.11
N PHE A 144 -6.38 -7.85 -1.20
CA PHE A 144 -5.87 -8.34 0.07
C PHE A 144 -5.62 -9.84 -0.02
N ASN A 145 -4.47 -10.25 0.44
CA ASN A 145 -4.10 -11.67 0.41
C ASN A 145 -4.84 -12.48 1.49
N THR A 146 -5.15 -11.81 2.58
CA THR A 146 -6.00 -12.29 3.68
C THR A 146 -6.84 -11.12 4.19
N THR A 147 -7.84 -11.40 5.00
CA THR A 147 -8.79 -10.38 5.46
C THR A 147 -8.21 -9.31 6.36
N THR A 148 -7.03 -9.51 6.92
CA THR A 148 -6.41 -8.55 7.85
C THR A 148 -4.89 -8.60 7.72
N GLY A 149 -4.22 -7.48 7.96
CA GLY A 149 -2.77 -7.41 8.07
C GLY A 149 -2.22 -8.17 9.29
N ASN A 150 -0.95 -8.11 9.49
CA ASN A 150 -0.29 -8.71 10.64
C ASN A 150 -0.48 -7.84 11.90
N GLN A 151 -1.38 -8.25 12.77
CA GLN A 151 -1.71 -7.51 14.00
C GLN A 151 -0.54 -7.42 14.99
N THR A 152 0.37 -8.39 14.97
CA THR A 152 1.52 -8.41 15.88
C THR A 152 2.55 -7.36 15.51
N TYR A 153 2.84 -7.21 14.23
CA TYR A 153 3.85 -6.28 13.74
C TYR A 153 3.27 -4.98 13.16
N GLY A 154 1.97 -4.94 12.95
CA GLY A 154 1.28 -3.77 12.40
C GLY A 154 1.51 -3.52 10.92
N TYR A 155 1.88 -4.55 10.14
CA TYR A 155 2.11 -4.43 8.70
C TYR A 155 0.94 -4.97 7.88
N SER A 156 0.69 -4.29 6.78
CA SER A 156 -0.29 -4.64 5.77
C SER A 156 0.03 -5.95 5.04
N ASN A 157 -1.00 -6.63 4.57
CA ASN A 157 -0.88 -7.75 3.65
C ASN A 157 -1.48 -7.44 2.27
N VAL A 158 -1.71 -6.18 1.98
CA VAL A 158 -2.21 -5.75 0.69
C VAL A 158 -1.19 -6.01 -0.41
N THR A 159 -1.68 -6.41 -1.57
CA THR A 159 -0.89 -6.62 -2.79
C THR A 159 -1.54 -5.88 -3.95
N VAL A 160 -0.80 -5.61 -5.02
CA VAL A 160 -1.42 -5.16 -6.26
C VAL A 160 -2.01 -6.36 -7.00
N GLU A 161 -3.19 -6.16 -7.59
CA GLU A 161 -3.95 -7.23 -8.23
C GLU A 161 -3.47 -7.44 -9.67
N SER A 162 -2.66 -8.46 -9.89
CA SER A 162 -2.02 -8.74 -11.18
C SER A 162 -2.99 -8.98 -12.34
N THR A 163 -4.22 -9.40 -12.05
CA THR A 163 -5.26 -9.63 -13.07
C THR A 163 -6.07 -8.37 -13.39
N SER A 164 -5.86 -7.27 -12.65
CA SER A 164 -6.56 -6.00 -12.85
C SER A 164 -5.77 -4.97 -13.64
N VAL A 165 -4.65 -5.37 -14.25
CA VAL A 165 -3.81 -4.44 -15.04
C VAL A 165 -4.52 -4.01 -16.31
N LEU A 166 -4.88 -2.75 -16.40
CA LEU A 166 -5.68 -2.19 -17.49
C LEU A 166 -5.24 -0.74 -17.80
N ALA A 167 -5.57 -0.29 -19.00
CA ALA A 167 -5.42 1.12 -19.40
C ALA A 167 -6.50 2.04 -18.81
N ASN A 168 -7.15 1.65 -17.69
CA ASN A 168 -8.25 2.38 -17.09
C ASN A 168 -7.72 3.44 -16.11
N SER A 169 -7.99 4.71 -16.39
CA SER A 169 -7.57 5.84 -15.56
C SER A 169 -8.18 5.88 -14.15
N SER A 170 -9.26 5.15 -13.92
CA SER A 170 -9.91 5.08 -12.59
C SER A 170 -9.18 4.19 -11.59
N MET A 171 -8.20 3.37 -12.04
CA MET A 171 -7.43 2.53 -11.14
C MET A 171 -6.54 3.37 -10.20
N PRO A 172 -6.40 2.97 -8.93
CA PRO A 172 -5.73 3.78 -7.91
C PRO A 172 -4.23 3.92 -8.11
N PHE A 173 -3.58 2.94 -8.73
CA PHE A 173 -2.14 2.92 -8.89
C PHE A 173 -1.75 2.77 -10.36
N ARG A 174 -0.56 3.27 -10.70
CA ARG A 174 0.11 3.06 -11.98
C ARG A 174 1.37 2.25 -11.76
N LEU A 175 1.55 1.23 -12.58
CA LEU A 175 2.74 0.40 -12.60
C LEU A 175 3.87 1.20 -13.28
N VAL A 176 4.95 1.44 -12.53
CA VAL A 176 6.08 2.25 -13.01
C VAL A 176 7.20 1.35 -13.52
N ASP A 177 7.59 0.36 -12.70
CA ASP A 177 8.71 -0.52 -13.01
C ASP A 177 8.65 -1.79 -12.15
N PHE A 178 9.55 -2.71 -12.41
CA PHE A 178 9.86 -3.79 -11.49
C PHE A 178 10.87 -3.34 -10.45
N TYR A 179 10.69 -3.79 -9.21
CA TYR A 179 11.71 -3.57 -8.20
C TYR A 179 12.90 -4.48 -8.48
N SER A 180 14.03 -3.86 -8.80
CA SER A 180 15.29 -4.54 -9.00
C SER A 180 16.27 -4.16 -7.89
N ALA A 181 16.60 -5.11 -7.02
CA ALA A 181 17.66 -4.93 -6.05
C ALA A 181 18.97 -5.49 -6.64
N TYR A 182 20.03 -4.70 -6.62
CA TYR A 182 21.35 -5.16 -6.98
C TYR A 182 21.85 -6.15 -5.95
N ALA A 183 22.05 -7.40 -6.35
CA ALA A 183 22.72 -8.40 -5.53
C ALA A 183 24.21 -8.45 -5.90
N PRO A 184 25.10 -8.00 -5.02
CA PRO A 184 26.55 -8.19 -5.22
C PRO A 184 26.85 -9.68 -5.26
N GLY A 185 27.43 -10.17 -6.34
CA GLY A 185 27.81 -11.57 -6.49
C GLY A 185 26.92 -12.42 -7.40
N GLY A 186 25.96 -11.85 -8.05
CA GLY A 186 25.21 -12.52 -9.12
C GLY A 186 26.13 -12.89 -10.26
N GLY A 187 26.26 -14.19 -10.51
CA GLY A 187 27.18 -14.76 -11.47
C GLY A 187 27.03 -14.21 -12.89
N ALA A 188 28.06 -14.31 -13.60
CA ALA A 188 28.52 -13.80 -14.88
C ALA A 188 27.57 -13.77 -16.11
N THR A 189 26.30 -13.69 -15.99
CA THR A 189 25.40 -13.60 -17.15
C THR A 189 24.62 -12.29 -17.25
N GLY A 190 25.10 -11.23 -16.64
CA GLY A 190 24.71 -9.86 -16.99
C GLY A 190 23.27 -9.44 -16.72
N ASN A 191 22.40 -10.30 -16.28
CA ASN A 191 21.03 -9.96 -15.93
C ASN A 191 20.93 -9.72 -14.42
N VAL A 192 21.30 -8.54 -14.04
CA VAL A 192 21.07 -8.06 -12.69
C VAL A 192 19.58 -8.10 -12.47
N GLY A 193 19.20 -9.07 -11.71
CA GLY A 193 17.88 -8.97 -11.16
C GLY A 193 16.76 -9.74 -11.79
N PHE A 194 16.94 -10.51 -12.81
CA PHE A 194 15.82 -11.03 -13.59
C PHE A 194 15.90 -12.53 -13.89
N ASN A 195 16.76 -13.27 -13.24
CA ASN A 195 16.90 -14.66 -13.63
C ASN A 195 16.42 -15.64 -12.57
N SER A 196 15.29 -16.26 -12.86
CA SER A 196 14.74 -17.37 -12.08
C SER A 196 15.60 -18.64 -12.15
N SER A 197 16.56 -18.71 -13.07
CA SER A 197 17.39 -19.89 -13.31
C SER A 197 18.64 -19.93 -12.44
N VAL A 198 18.94 -18.91 -11.67
CA VAL A 198 20.08 -18.92 -10.78
C VAL A 198 19.70 -19.55 -9.45
N SER A 199 20.13 -20.77 -9.26
CA SER A 199 20.10 -21.45 -7.96
C SER A 199 20.92 -20.65 -6.96
N GLY A 200 20.30 -19.82 -6.15
CA GLY A 200 21.05 -19.11 -5.12
C GLY A 200 20.56 -17.73 -4.73
N GLY A 201 19.32 -17.44 -4.94
CA GLY A 201 18.77 -16.22 -4.37
C GLY A 201 18.51 -15.15 -5.40
N ILE A 202 17.30 -15.15 -5.82
CA ILE A 202 16.77 -14.07 -6.61
C ILE A 202 16.31 -13.00 -5.72
N ILE A 203 16.81 -11.88 -6.01
CA ILE A 203 16.38 -10.69 -5.35
C ILE A 203 15.79 -9.82 -6.43
N ASN A 204 14.61 -10.20 -6.95
CA ASN A 204 14.08 -9.36 -7.94
C ASN A 204 12.63 -9.42 -8.20
N GLY A 205 12.17 -8.26 -8.60
CA GLY A 205 10.85 -7.99 -8.98
C GLY A 205 10.30 -8.82 -10.14
N LEU A 206 11.10 -9.26 -11.08
CA LEU A 206 10.58 -9.93 -12.27
C LEU A 206 10.95 -11.41 -12.33
N ASP A 207 9.95 -12.24 -12.17
CA ASP A 207 9.98 -13.63 -12.60
C ASP A 207 8.86 -13.87 -13.59
N ASN A 208 9.19 -13.94 -14.88
CA ASN A 208 8.19 -14.12 -15.95
C ASN A 208 7.39 -15.43 -15.85
N ASN A 209 7.82 -16.35 -15.02
CA ASN A 209 7.20 -17.65 -14.86
C ASN A 209 6.43 -17.79 -13.55
N ASN A 210 6.59 -16.84 -12.63
CA ASN A 210 5.95 -16.92 -11.33
C ASN A 210 5.13 -15.67 -11.01
N PRO A 211 4.02 -15.84 -10.34
CA PRO A 211 3.26 -14.72 -9.76
C PRO A 211 4.01 -14.12 -8.56
N ALA A 212 3.47 -13.06 -8.00
CA ALA A 212 4.00 -12.38 -6.82
C ALA A 212 5.30 -11.59 -7.04
N ASN A 213 5.46 -11.03 -8.23
CA ASN A 213 6.55 -10.10 -8.52
C ASN A 213 6.52 -8.89 -7.57
N ILE A 214 7.69 -8.35 -7.27
CA ILE A 214 7.79 -7.08 -6.56
C ILE A 214 7.88 -5.96 -7.60
N VAL A 215 6.99 -5.00 -7.48
CA VAL A 215 6.83 -3.91 -8.45
C VAL A 215 6.92 -2.55 -7.79
N VAL A 216 7.28 -1.56 -8.60
CA VAL A 216 7.25 -0.15 -8.22
C VAL A 216 5.99 0.46 -8.80
N VAL A 217 5.20 1.08 -7.95
CA VAL A 217 3.96 1.75 -8.34
C VAL A 217 3.91 3.17 -7.79
N ARG A 218 3.07 4.00 -8.38
CA ARG A 218 2.74 5.33 -7.85
C ARG A 218 1.24 5.54 -7.81
N LEU A 219 0.80 6.52 -7.04
CA LEU A 219 -0.60 6.95 -7.03
C LEU A 219 -1.01 7.44 -8.42
N ASN A 220 -2.16 6.98 -8.92
CA ASN A 220 -2.74 7.39 -10.19
C ASN A 220 -4.07 8.10 -9.98
N ASN A 221 -5.06 7.42 -9.41
CA ASN A 221 -6.35 8.01 -9.08
C ASN A 221 -6.38 8.34 -7.58
N CYS A 222 -6.05 9.57 -7.24
CA CYS A 222 -5.97 10.01 -5.86
C CYS A 222 -6.60 11.38 -5.65
N ASP A 223 -7.00 11.66 -4.40
CA ASP A 223 -7.68 12.90 -4.01
C ASP A 223 -6.90 14.17 -4.41
N ARG A 224 -5.57 14.12 -4.39
CA ARG A 224 -4.73 15.27 -4.73
C ARG A 224 -4.61 15.55 -6.23
N LEU A 225 -4.80 14.54 -7.07
CA LEU A 225 -4.74 14.67 -8.52
C LEU A 225 -6.13 14.79 -9.15
N SER A 226 -7.17 14.40 -8.44
CA SER A 226 -8.52 14.44 -8.96
C SER A 226 -9.02 15.88 -9.06
N LEU A 227 -9.39 16.31 -10.27
CA LEU A 227 -10.06 17.59 -10.52
C LEU A 227 -11.59 17.51 -10.30
N THR A 228 -12.11 16.31 -10.11
CA THR A 228 -13.54 16.10 -9.85
C THR A 228 -13.80 16.10 -8.35
N ALA A 229 -14.79 16.91 -7.93
CA ALA A 229 -15.27 16.83 -6.58
C ALA A 229 -15.77 15.41 -6.29
N ARG A 230 -15.51 14.96 -5.08
CA ARG A 230 -16.03 13.69 -4.59
C ARG A 230 -17.55 13.69 -4.67
N SER A 231 -18.15 12.64 -5.23
CA SER A 231 -19.59 12.43 -5.11
C SER A 231 -19.93 12.14 -3.65
N THR A 232 -20.77 12.96 -3.09
CA THR A 232 -21.34 12.80 -1.73
C THR A 232 -22.28 11.60 -1.67
#